data_88de9bfcedc0ff651624417207f0eabf
#
_entry.id   88de9bfcedc0ff651624417207f0eabf
#
_cell.length_a   1.000
_cell.length_b   1.000
_cell.length_c   1.000
_cell.angle_alpha   90.00
_cell.angle_beta   90.00
_cell.angle_gamma   90.00
#
_symmetry.space_group_name_H-M   'P 1'
#
loop_
_entity.id
_entity.type
_entity.pdbx_description
1 polymer ?
#
loop_
_entity_poly.entity_id
_entity_poly.type
_entity_poly.pdbx_seq_one_letter_code
_entity_poly.pdbx_strand_id
1 'polypeptide(L)'
;GQVGIFLYNELHSKKKEIEIKTGKKINIVAISAKNKNKKRRFNIDKKIFYSNPLKIFKEKKIDILFECIGLSDGISKKIVEYALKNKVNVITPNKALIAKHGDHLAKLAEMNKVNLEFEASVAGGIPILRTIKEGLATNKIKKVYGILNGTTNYILSEMENSNESFEKVLKKAQVLGYAEPGNPKLDLNGFDAFAKIRILSALSFNIKISKSKCIMEGIENIKLEDIKIANQLGLRIKLLGISEIINNQLFETVHPCLVSKNSYIGNVNGVMNAVITEGKPVGQSILQGEGAGPGPTSSSLLSDLLSILRGNIKPPFGISYNKRKSIKPFNNQNYSNSLYLRFEVKDKQGVLSLITNRLSKFKISVKRIIQTPDKKNKKATIVIISHKTTEKNIKNCLSIFKKNKNILKFPTLIRLYN
;
A
#
# COMPACT_ATOMS: atom_id res chain seq x y z
N GLY A 1 16.38 -13.21 -4.38
CA GLY A 1 16.29 -11.75 -4.24
C GLY A 1 16.90 -11.27 -2.92
N GLN A 2 16.95 -9.96 -2.69
CA GLN A 2 17.56 -9.38 -1.47
C GLN A 2 16.89 -9.89 -0.20
N VAL A 3 15.56 -9.94 -0.16
CA VAL A 3 14.80 -10.47 0.98
C VAL A 3 15.15 -11.93 1.27
N GLY A 4 15.17 -12.80 0.26
CA GLY A 4 15.49 -14.21 0.48
C GLY A 4 16.94 -14.44 0.93
N ILE A 5 17.86 -13.59 0.51
CA ILE A 5 19.26 -13.61 0.96
C ILE A 5 19.34 -13.23 2.44
N PHE A 6 18.71 -12.11 2.80
CA PHE A 6 18.72 -11.62 4.18
C PHE A 6 18.06 -12.63 5.11
N LEU A 7 16.90 -13.15 4.73
CA LEU A 7 16.19 -14.20 5.48
C LEU A 7 17.04 -15.45 5.70
N TYR A 8 17.78 -15.90 4.66
CA TYR A 8 18.68 -17.06 4.80
C TYR A 8 19.72 -16.84 5.88
N ASN A 9 20.35 -15.66 5.90
CA ASN A 9 21.35 -15.32 6.91
C ASN A 9 20.74 -15.24 8.32
N GLU A 10 19.57 -14.60 8.44
CA GLU A 10 18.85 -14.52 9.72
C GLU A 10 18.45 -15.90 10.25
N LEU A 11 17.97 -16.79 9.38
CA LEU A 11 17.64 -18.16 9.77
C LEU A 11 18.87 -18.92 10.26
N HIS A 12 20.05 -18.70 9.68
CA HIS A 12 21.29 -19.32 10.14
C HIS A 12 21.79 -18.75 11.48
N SER A 13 21.83 -17.44 11.60
CA SER A 13 22.34 -16.78 12.81
C SER A 13 21.45 -17.00 14.02
N LYS A 14 20.11 -17.06 13.81
CA LYS A 14 19.10 -17.15 14.89
C LYS A 14 18.62 -18.58 15.19
N LYS A 15 19.27 -19.62 14.66
CA LYS A 15 18.84 -21.02 14.90
C LYS A 15 18.63 -21.35 16.39
N LYS A 16 19.62 -21.03 17.24
CA LYS A 16 19.56 -21.28 18.69
C LYS A 16 18.44 -20.48 19.36
N GLU A 17 18.28 -19.21 18.99
CA GLU A 17 17.23 -18.34 19.51
C GLU A 17 15.83 -18.87 19.16
N ILE A 18 15.64 -19.30 17.91
CA ILE A 18 14.38 -19.90 17.44
C ILE A 18 14.08 -21.18 18.24
N GLU A 19 15.08 -22.04 18.43
CA GLU A 19 14.94 -23.28 19.21
C GLU A 19 14.53 -22.97 20.65
N ILE A 20 15.20 -22.03 21.31
CA ILE A 20 14.85 -21.60 22.67
C ILE A 20 13.41 -21.10 22.76
N LYS A 21 12.98 -20.26 21.79
CA LYS A 21 11.63 -19.65 21.80
C LYS A 21 10.49 -20.60 21.43
N THR A 22 10.78 -21.72 20.77
CA THR A 22 9.74 -22.60 20.18
C THR A 22 9.87 -24.07 20.57
N GLY A 23 11.00 -24.47 21.14
CA GLY A 23 11.31 -25.89 21.37
C GLY A 23 11.58 -26.69 20.07
N LYS A 24 11.68 -26.02 18.91
CA LYS A 24 11.83 -26.67 17.60
C LYS A 24 13.13 -26.32 16.93
N LYS A 25 13.86 -27.34 16.45
CA LYS A 25 15.04 -27.15 15.58
C LYS A 25 14.62 -26.87 14.15
N ILE A 26 15.26 -25.90 13.53
CA ILE A 26 15.03 -25.61 12.09
C ILE A 26 16.23 -26.09 11.25
N ASN A 27 15.91 -26.60 10.06
CA ASN A 27 16.92 -27.00 9.08
C ASN A 27 16.52 -26.47 7.70
N ILE A 28 17.45 -25.78 7.02
CA ILE A 28 17.26 -25.29 5.66
C ILE A 28 17.66 -26.40 4.69
N VAL A 29 16.68 -27.11 4.13
CA VAL A 29 16.90 -28.28 3.29
C VAL A 29 17.00 -27.96 1.80
N ALA A 30 16.50 -26.81 1.37
CA ALA A 30 16.56 -26.38 -0.03
C ALA A 30 16.46 -24.87 -0.19
N ILE A 31 17.08 -24.36 -1.25
CA ILE A 31 16.99 -22.99 -1.73
C ILE A 31 16.76 -23.03 -3.24
N SER A 32 15.86 -22.16 -3.74
CA SER A 32 15.67 -22.05 -5.17
C SER A 32 15.80 -20.62 -5.67
N ALA A 33 16.46 -20.45 -6.81
CA ALA A 33 16.51 -19.20 -7.55
C ALA A 33 16.75 -19.49 -9.04
N LYS A 34 16.23 -18.61 -9.91
CA LYS A 34 16.29 -18.76 -11.37
C LYS A 34 17.72 -18.86 -11.91
N ASN A 35 18.66 -18.09 -11.38
CA ASN A 35 20.05 -18.07 -11.84
C ASN A 35 20.98 -18.63 -10.76
N LYS A 36 21.54 -19.85 -11.03
CA LYS A 36 22.48 -20.54 -10.14
C LYS A 36 23.82 -19.80 -10.06
N ASN A 37 24.26 -19.21 -11.15
CA ASN A 37 25.61 -18.62 -11.28
C ASN A 37 25.68 -17.13 -10.87
N LYS A 38 24.55 -16.53 -10.47
CA LYS A 38 24.55 -15.15 -9.99
C LYS A 38 25.45 -15.03 -8.74
N LYS A 39 26.47 -14.18 -8.79
CA LYS A 39 27.30 -13.87 -7.61
C LYS A 39 26.40 -13.39 -6.46
N ARG A 40 26.51 -14.03 -5.31
CA ARG A 40 25.80 -13.69 -4.06
C ARG A 40 26.83 -13.36 -2.99
N ARG A 41 26.49 -12.48 -2.06
CA ARG A 41 27.41 -12.05 -0.99
C ARG A 41 27.66 -13.12 0.07
N PHE A 42 27.21 -14.37 -0.14
CA PHE A 42 27.43 -15.49 0.77
C PHE A 42 27.45 -16.81 -0.01
N ASN A 43 28.09 -17.81 0.56
CA ASN A 43 28.14 -19.15 -0.01
C ASN A 43 26.84 -19.89 0.29
N ILE A 44 26.16 -20.32 -0.77
CA ILE A 44 25.08 -21.29 -0.68
C ILE A 44 25.68 -22.67 -0.94
N ASP A 45 25.38 -23.62 -0.07
CA ASP A 45 25.72 -25.01 -0.34
C ASP A 45 25.05 -25.45 -1.65
N LYS A 46 25.88 -25.82 -2.62
CA LYS A 46 25.41 -26.27 -3.95
C LYS A 46 24.50 -27.50 -3.87
N LYS A 47 24.60 -28.31 -2.80
CA LYS A 47 23.81 -29.50 -2.56
C LYS A 47 22.35 -29.21 -2.27
N ILE A 48 22.02 -28.03 -1.72
CA ILE A 48 20.65 -27.61 -1.40
C ILE A 48 20.08 -26.62 -2.42
N PHE A 49 20.81 -26.31 -3.51
CA PHE A 49 20.38 -25.32 -4.49
C PHE A 49 19.65 -25.94 -5.67
N TYR A 50 18.44 -25.44 -5.96
CA TYR A 50 17.58 -25.85 -7.05
C TYR A 50 17.26 -24.69 -8.00
N SER A 51 17.42 -24.91 -9.31
CA SER A 51 17.00 -23.95 -10.34
C SER A 51 15.46 -24.00 -10.57
N ASN A 52 14.86 -25.19 -10.40
CA ASN A 52 13.41 -25.36 -10.48
C ASN A 52 12.83 -25.66 -9.09
N PRO A 53 12.04 -24.76 -8.50
CA PRO A 53 11.53 -24.92 -7.15
C PRO A 53 10.56 -26.11 -7.00
N LEU A 54 9.90 -26.56 -8.06
CA LEU A 54 8.99 -27.72 -7.98
C LEU A 54 9.73 -29.04 -7.81
N LYS A 55 11.01 -29.14 -8.23
CA LYS A 55 11.83 -30.33 -7.99
C LYS A 55 12.09 -30.58 -6.50
N ILE A 56 12.13 -29.52 -5.69
CA ILE A 56 12.38 -29.62 -4.25
C ILE A 56 11.36 -30.56 -3.58
N PHE A 57 10.08 -30.44 -3.90
CA PHE A 57 9.03 -31.25 -3.30
C PHE A 57 9.08 -32.73 -3.67
N LYS A 58 9.78 -33.08 -4.77
CA LYS A 58 10.00 -34.47 -5.17
C LYS A 58 11.17 -35.12 -4.45
N GLU A 59 12.17 -34.31 -4.11
CA GLU A 59 13.47 -34.77 -3.61
C GLU A 59 13.66 -34.55 -2.10
N LYS A 60 12.88 -33.66 -1.50
CA LYS A 60 13.02 -33.29 -0.08
C LYS A 60 11.66 -33.30 0.62
N LYS A 61 11.64 -33.76 1.87
CA LYS A 61 10.54 -33.51 2.80
C LYS A 61 10.62 -32.09 3.29
N ILE A 62 9.54 -31.33 3.18
CA ILE A 62 9.46 -29.91 3.55
C ILE A 62 8.27 -29.73 4.48
N ASP A 63 8.46 -29.04 5.59
CA ASP A 63 7.41 -28.67 6.53
C ASP A 63 6.92 -27.22 6.29
N ILE A 64 7.83 -26.33 5.84
CA ILE A 64 7.56 -24.91 5.65
C ILE A 64 8.24 -24.41 4.37
N LEU A 65 7.47 -23.71 3.52
CA LEU A 65 7.95 -22.99 2.34
C LEU A 65 7.96 -21.49 2.59
N PHE A 66 9.10 -20.84 2.40
CA PHE A 66 9.19 -19.38 2.24
C PHE A 66 9.13 -19.03 0.74
N GLU A 67 8.05 -18.39 0.29
CA GLU A 67 7.91 -17.88 -1.09
C GLU A 67 8.34 -16.41 -1.14
N CYS A 68 9.49 -16.11 -1.76
CA CYS A 68 10.07 -14.76 -1.90
C CYS A 68 10.32 -14.38 -3.38
N ILE A 69 9.49 -14.87 -4.32
CA ILE A 69 9.63 -14.61 -5.77
C ILE A 69 8.98 -13.28 -6.14
N GLY A 70 7.78 -12.98 -5.59
CA GLY A 70 7.13 -11.69 -5.71
C GLY A 70 6.17 -11.52 -6.90
N LEU A 71 5.92 -12.57 -7.70
CA LEU A 71 4.97 -12.54 -8.82
C LEU A 71 3.57 -12.95 -8.36
N SER A 72 2.52 -12.31 -8.90
CA SER A 72 1.13 -12.71 -8.59
C SER A 72 0.73 -14.05 -9.21
N ASP A 73 1.35 -14.41 -10.32
CA ASP A 73 0.99 -15.58 -11.14
C ASP A 73 2.24 -16.41 -11.47
N GLY A 74 2.07 -17.37 -12.35
CA GLY A 74 3.17 -18.22 -12.82
C GLY A 74 3.73 -19.11 -11.73
N ILE A 75 5.06 -19.10 -11.55
CA ILE A 75 5.76 -20.01 -10.64
C ILE A 75 5.45 -19.72 -9.16
N SER A 76 5.27 -18.46 -8.75
CA SER A 76 4.88 -18.10 -7.39
C SER A 76 3.56 -18.75 -6.99
N LYS A 77 2.53 -18.57 -7.81
CA LYS A 77 1.21 -19.18 -7.57
C LYS A 77 1.30 -20.71 -7.56
N LYS A 78 1.95 -21.30 -8.58
CA LYS A 78 2.07 -22.78 -8.72
C LYS A 78 2.75 -23.41 -7.51
N ILE A 79 3.85 -22.83 -7.01
CA ILE A 79 4.58 -23.39 -5.88
C ILE A 79 3.82 -23.27 -4.57
N VAL A 80 3.12 -22.16 -4.35
CA VAL A 80 2.30 -21.96 -3.15
C VAL A 80 1.10 -22.91 -3.15
N GLU A 81 0.37 -23.03 -4.27
CA GLU A 81 -0.73 -23.99 -4.39
C GLU A 81 -0.27 -25.43 -4.19
N TYR A 82 0.88 -25.78 -4.78
CA TYR A 82 1.46 -27.13 -4.63
C TYR A 82 1.81 -27.42 -3.16
N ALA A 83 2.47 -26.48 -2.49
CA ALA A 83 2.83 -26.60 -1.08
C ALA A 83 1.59 -26.82 -0.20
N LEU A 84 0.59 -25.94 -0.32
CA LEU A 84 -0.65 -26.03 0.48
C LEU A 84 -1.39 -27.37 0.24
N LYS A 85 -1.49 -27.83 -1.00
CA LYS A 85 -2.12 -29.13 -1.36
C LYS A 85 -1.37 -30.33 -0.77
N ASN A 86 -0.05 -30.22 -0.61
CA ASN A 86 0.80 -31.27 -0.03
C ASN A 86 1.07 -31.08 1.47
N LYS A 87 0.20 -30.37 2.17
CA LYS A 87 0.26 -30.15 3.62
C LYS A 87 1.54 -29.47 4.10
N VAL A 88 2.11 -28.60 3.28
CA VAL A 88 3.27 -27.76 3.61
C VAL A 88 2.79 -26.36 3.99
N ASN A 89 3.22 -25.86 5.16
CA ASN A 89 2.94 -24.49 5.58
C ASN A 89 3.65 -23.49 4.64
N VAL A 90 3.02 -22.35 4.39
CA VAL A 90 3.56 -21.31 3.51
C VAL A 90 3.67 -19.98 4.24
N ILE A 91 4.81 -19.32 4.05
CA ILE A 91 5.07 -17.96 4.51
C ILE A 91 5.48 -17.12 3.29
N THR A 92 4.82 -15.98 3.06
CA THR A 92 5.11 -15.14 1.88
C THR A 92 4.94 -13.65 2.12
N PRO A 93 5.88 -12.79 1.64
CA PRO A 93 5.73 -11.34 1.61
C PRO A 93 4.99 -10.86 0.35
N ASN A 94 4.47 -11.77 -0.49
CA ASN A 94 3.99 -11.48 -1.82
C ASN A 94 2.57 -10.88 -1.83
N LYS A 95 2.48 -9.59 -1.63
CA LYS A 95 1.21 -8.85 -1.65
C LYS A 95 0.40 -9.03 -2.92
N ALA A 96 1.07 -9.10 -4.08
CA ALA A 96 0.39 -9.25 -5.37
C ALA A 96 -0.31 -10.61 -5.50
N LEU A 97 0.34 -11.67 -5.01
CA LEU A 97 -0.23 -13.02 -4.94
C LEU A 97 -1.43 -13.05 -3.99
N ILE A 98 -1.28 -12.51 -2.78
CA ILE A 98 -2.34 -12.52 -1.77
C ILE A 98 -3.52 -11.64 -2.19
N ALA A 99 -3.28 -10.41 -2.70
CA ALA A 99 -4.36 -9.53 -3.17
C ALA A 99 -5.17 -10.13 -4.33
N LYS A 100 -4.55 -10.96 -5.19
CA LYS A 100 -5.20 -11.55 -6.37
C LYS A 100 -5.81 -12.93 -6.08
N HIS A 101 -5.11 -13.77 -5.34
CA HIS A 101 -5.44 -15.17 -5.14
C HIS A 101 -5.64 -15.58 -3.67
N GLY A 102 -5.56 -14.65 -2.74
CA GLY A 102 -5.57 -14.93 -1.30
C GLY A 102 -6.79 -15.72 -0.84
N ASP A 103 -7.97 -15.46 -1.38
CA ASP A 103 -9.18 -16.23 -1.05
C ASP A 103 -9.08 -17.70 -1.44
N HIS A 104 -8.56 -17.97 -2.63
CA HIS A 104 -8.35 -19.36 -3.10
C HIS A 104 -7.27 -20.06 -2.28
N LEU A 105 -6.16 -19.38 -2.01
CA LEU A 105 -5.05 -19.93 -1.24
C LEU A 105 -5.44 -20.16 0.23
N ALA A 106 -6.23 -19.26 0.82
CA ALA A 106 -6.77 -19.44 2.17
C ALA A 106 -7.67 -20.67 2.25
N LYS A 107 -8.58 -20.88 1.27
CA LYS A 107 -9.41 -22.06 1.19
C LYS A 107 -8.56 -23.34 1.13
N LEU A 108 -7.51 -23.36 0.30
CA LEU A 108 -6.58 -24.49 0.22
C LEU A 108 -5.86 -24.76 1.53
N ALA A 109 -5.38 -23.72 2.21
CA ALA A 109 -4.69 -23.85 3.50
C ALA A 109 -5.61 -24.44 4.56
N GLU A 110 -6.84 -23.92 4.68
CA GLU A 110 -7.84 -24.41 5.64
C GLU A 110 -8.24 -25.87 5.37
N MET A 111 -8.50 -26.24 4.10
CA MET A 111 -8.87 -27.59 3.73
C MET A 111 -7.76 -28.61 4.07
N ASN A 112 -6.50 -28.23 3.96
CA ASN A 112 -5.35 -29.11 4.23
C ASN A 112 -4.79 -28.94 5.65
N LYS A 113 -5.42 -28.11 6.51
CA LYS A 113 -5.04 -27.85 7.90
C LYS A 113 -3.57 -27.40 8.03
N VAL A 114 -3.14 -26.49 7.15
CA VAL A 114 -1.81 -25.86 7.16
C VAL A 114 -1.94 -24.35 7.19
N ASN A 115 -0.87 -23.67 7.61
CA ASN A 115 -0.81 -22.22 7.64
C ASN A 115 -0.45 -21.62 6.28
N LEU A 116 -1.09 -20.49 5.99
CA LEU A 116 -0.65 -19.52 4.99
C LEU A 116 -0.48 -18.19 5.72
N GLU A 117 0.76 -17.83 5.99
CA GLU A 117 1.11 -16.59 6.70
C GLU A 117 1.71 -15.58 5.73
N PHE A 118 1.35 -14.31 5.91
CA PHE A 118 1.75 -13.25 4.97
C PHE A 118 1.88 -11.87 5.63
N GLU A 119 2.32 -11.82 6.89
CA GLU A 119 2.53 -10.57 7.64
C GLU A 119 3.35 -9.57 6.85
N ALA A 120 4.47 -10.00 6.29
CA ALA A 120 5.37 -9.15 5.50
C ALA A 120 4.78 -8.62 4.19
N SER A 121 3.59 -9.06 3.78
CA SER A 121 2.92 -8.60 2.54
C SER A 121 2.36 -7.18 2.67
N VAL A 122 2.11 -6.71 3.89
CA VAL A 122 1.57 -5.36 4.16
C VAL A 122 2.45 -4.65 5.18
N ALA A 123 2.92 -3.46 4.80
CA ALA A 123 3.71 -2.59 5.66
C ALA A 123 4.98 -3.25 6.28
N GLY A 124 5.57 -4.22 5.58
CA GLY A 124 6.87 -4.80 5.83
C GLY A 124 7.12 -5.24 7.28
N GLY A 125 7.82 -4.41 8.07
CA GLY A 125 8.17 -4.70 9.45
C GLY A 125 7.08 -4.38 10.48
N ILE A 126 5.96 -3.77 10.07
CA ILE A 126 4.85 -3.41 10.97
C ILE A 126 3.94 -4.61 11.17
N PRO A 127 3.71 -5.12 12.39
CA PRO A 127 2.91 -6.33 12.65
C PRO A 127 1.39 -6.05 12.58
N ILE A 128 0.93 -5.41 11.49
CA ILE A 128 -0.45 -4.94 11.35
C ILE A 128 -1.46 -6.08 11.13
N LEU A 129 -1.11 -7.08 10.31
CA LEU A 129 -2.05 -8.16 10.02
C LEU A 129 -2.28 -9.00 11.25
N ARG A 130 -1.23 -9.28 12.04
CA ARG A 130 -1.35 -9.98 13.32
C ARG A 130 -2.12 -9.16 14.35
N THR A 131 -1.86 -7.86 14.43
CA THR A 131 -2.62 -6.96 15.29
C THR A 131 -4.11 -7.03 14.98
N ILE A 132 -4.50 -7.00 13.71
CA ILE A 132 -5.91 -7.12 13.31
C ILE A 132 -6.46 -8.52 13.61
N LYS A 133 -5.70 -9.58 13.26
CA LYS A 133 -6.15 -10.99 13.44
C LYS A 133 -6.28 -11.41 14.88
N GLU A 134 -5.44 -10.89 15.77
CA GLU A 134 -5.31 -11.35 17.15
C GLU A 134 -5.64 -10.24 18.16
N GLY A 135 -4.90 -9.14 18.15
CA GLY A 135 -5.05 -8.06 19.14
C GLY A 135 -6.37 -7.31 19.04
N LEU A 136 -6.90 -7.16 17.83
CA LEU A 136 -8.16 -6.47 17.55
C LEU A 136 -9.30 -7.40 17.14
N ALA A 137 -9.15 -8.71 17.28
CA ALA A 137 -10.07 -9.73 16.76
C ALA A 137 -11.54 -9.56 17.22
N THR A 138 -11.75 -9.04 18.44
CA THR A 138 -13.09 -8.81 19.00
C THR A 138 -13.64 -7.42 18.69
N ASN A 139 -12.85 -6.56 18.01
CA ASN A 139 -13.27 -5.21 17.69
C ASN A 139 -13.98 -5.14 16.34
N LYS A 140 -15.05 -4.37 16.27
CA LYS A 140 -15.72 -4.06 15.01
C LYS A 140 -14.98 -2.90 14.31
N ILE A 141 -14.00 -3.23 13.50
CA ILE A 141 -13.28 -2.25 12.68
C ILE A 141 -14.22 -1.73 11.60
N LYS A 142 -14.30 -0.41 11.43
CA LYS A 142 -15.13 0.27 10.41
C LYS A 142 -14.30 0.92 9.33
N LYS A 143 -13.05 1.29 9.66
CA LYS A 143 -12.15 2.01 8.76
C LYS A 143 -10.72 1.58 9.00
N VAL A 144 -9.97 1.42 7.92
CA VAL A 144 -8.52 1.24 7.93
C VAL A 144 -7.91 2.13 6.85
N TYR A 145 -6.86 2.86 7.20
CA TYR A 145 -6.18 3.75 6.26
C TYR A 145 -4.72 3.92 6.65
N GLY A 146 -3.93 4.45 5.72
CA GLY A 146 -2.54 4.71 6.06
C GLY A 146 -1.65 5.05 4.88
N ILE A 147 -0.40 5.32 5.20
CA ILE A 147 0.71 5.44 4.27
C ILE A 147 1.28 4.04 4.06
N LEU A 148 1.00 3.45 2.91
CA LEU A 148 1.31 2.05 2.61
C LEU A 148 2.50 1.88 1.64
N ASN A 149 3.08 3.00 1.16
CA ASN A 149 4.21 2.99 0.26
C ASN A 149 5.28 3.98 0.72
N GLY A 150 6.47 3.47 1.08
CA GLY A 150 7.58 4.27 1.59
C GLY A 150 8.22 5.17 0.53
N THR A 151 8.29 4.73 -0.72
CA THR A 151 8.86 5.50 -1.85
C THR A 151 8.10 6.81 -2.05
N THR A 152 6.78 6.74 -2.14
CA THR A 152 5.93 7.93 -2.33
C THR A 152 5.94 8.85 -1.12
N ASN A 153 5.97 8.27 0.10
CA ASN A 153 6.08 9.08 1.31
C ASN A 153 7.42 9.79 1.39
N TYR A 154 8.53 9.12 1.04
CA TYR A 154 9.85 9.74 0.97
C TYR A 154 9.85 10.90 -0.03
N ILE A 155 9.35 10.69 -1.25
CA ILE A 155 9.33 11.72 -2.28
C ILE A 155 8.55 12.96 -1.81
N LEU A 156 7.34 12.79 -1.30
CA LEU A 156 6.52 13.91 -0.84
C LEU A 156 7.14 14.63 0.37
N SER A 157 7.74 13.88 1.31
CA SER A 157 8.42 14.46 2.47
C SER A 157 9.70 15.21 2.08
N GLU A 158 10.49 14.64 1.17
CA GLU A 158 11.74 15.25 0.73
C GLU A 158 11.52 16.50 -0.14
N MET A 159 10.47 16.50 -0.99
CA MET A 159 10.05 17.71 -1.71
C MET A 159 9.70 18.85 -0.74
N GLU A 160 9.06 18.54 0.38
CA GLU A 160 8.75 19.52 1.44
C GLU A 160 10.02 20.03 2.12
N ASN A 161 10.92 19.14 2.51
CA ASN A 161 12.11 19.46 3.31
C ASN A 161 13.19 20.19 2.48
N SER A 162 13.48 19.68 1.28
CA SER A 162 14.54 20.21 0.41
C SER A 162 14.08 21.31 -0.51
N ASN A 163 12.78 21.58 -0.62
CA ASN A 163 12.19 22.54 -1.55
C ASN A 163 12.56 22.27 -3.03
N GLU A 164 12.72 21.00 -3.39
CA GLU A 164 13.10 20.54 -4.74
C GLU A 164 11.92 19.98 -5.52
N SER A 165 12.07 19.92 -6.86
CA SER A 165 11.06 19.37 -7.74
C SER A 165 10.93 17.85 -7.60
N PHE A 166 9.78 17.32 -8.01
CA PHE A 166 9.49 15.89 -8.03
C PHE A 166 10.58 15.07 -8.74
N GLU A 167 11.04 15.53 -9.92
CA GLU A 167 12.03 14.81 -10.73
C GLU A 167 13.40 14.73 -10.06
N LYS A 168 13.81 15.80 -9.37
CA LYS A 168 15.08 15.82 -8.61
C LYS A 168 15.02 14.87 -7.44
N VAL A 169 13.93 14.93 -6.67
CA VAL A 169 13.74 14.07 -5.50
C VAL A 169 13.58 12.59 -5.90
N LEU A 170 12.90 12.31 -7.02
CA LEU A 170 12.80 10.95 -7.56
C LEU A 170 14.18 10.37 -7.89
N LYS A 171 15.08 11.17 -8.53
CA LYS A 171 16.46 10.73 -8.78
C LYS A 171 17.22 10.44 -7.49
N LYS A 172 17.07 11.28 -6.46
CA LYS A 172 17.66 11.01 -5.13
C LYS A 172 17.12 9.69 -4.54
N ALA A 173 15.81 9.46 -4.61
CA ALA A 173 15.20 8.23 -4.13
C ALA A 173 15.76 6.99 -4.84
N GLN A 174 16.02 7.07 -6.15
CA GLN A 174 16.64 5.99 -6.94
C GLN A 174 18.09 5.73 -6.52
N VAL A 175 18.89 6.76 -6.31
CA VAL A 175 20.29 6.64 -5.84
C VAL A 175 20.35 5.99 -4.46
N LEU A 176 19.43 6.36 -3.55
CA LEU A 176 19.34 5.79 -2.20
C LEU A 176 18.71 4.39 -2.17
N GLY A 177 18.21 3.88 -3.30
CA GLY A 177 17.56 2.58 -3.39
C GLY A 177 16.13 2.55 -2.82
N TYR A 178 15.50 3.69 -2.59
CA TYR A 178 14.10 3.80 -2.15
C TYR A 178 13.11 3.73 -3.32
N ALA A 179 13.56 3.98 -4.54
CA ALA A 179 12.80 3.79 -5.77
C ALA A 179 13.55 2.87 -6.73
N GLU A 180 12.83 2.04 -7.50
CA GLU A 180 13.45 1.18 -8.49
C GLU A 180 14.17 2.00 -9.58
N PRO A 181 15.41 1.58 -9.99
CA PRO A 181 16.08 2.18 -11.13
C PRO A 181 15.24 2.00 -12.40
N GLY A 182 15.03 3.07 -13.15
CA GLY A 182 14.33 3.06 -14.44
C GLY A 182 12.86 3.42 -14.33
N ASN A 183 11.97 2.55 -13.89
CA ASN A 183 10.54 2.82 -13.92
C ASN A 183 9.79 2.42 -12.64
N PRO A 184 9.73 3.28 -11.63
CA PRO A 184 9.03 3.03 -10.37
C PRO A 184 7.50 3.22 -10.48
N LYS A 185 6.91 3.03 -11.67
CA LYS A 185 5.47 3.30 -11.92
C LYS A 185 4.54 2.61 -10.96
N LEU A 186 4.84 1.38 -10.52
CA LEU A 186 3.97 0.64 -9.61
C LEU A 186 3.85 1.33 -8.24
N ASP A 187 4.92 1.96 -7.77
CA ASP A 187 4.92 2.76 -6.54
C ASP A 187 4.22 4.10 -6.78
N LEU A 188 4.66 4.84 -7.81
CA LEU A 188 4.21 6.21 -8.07
C LEU A 188 2.73 6.30 -8.42
N ASN A 189 2.17 5.28 -9.10
CA ASN A 189 0.75 5.23 -9.51
C ASN A 189 -0.18 4.66 -8.42
N GLY A 190 0.37 4.24 -7.27
CA GLY A 190 -0.40 3.72 -6.15
C GLY A 190 -0.79 2.23 -6.23
N PHE A 191 -0.32 1.47 -7.22
CA PHE A 191 -0.63 0.04 -7.34
C PHE A 191 -0.14 -0.78 -6.16
N ASP A 192 1.07 -0.49 -5.66
CA ASP A 192 1.63 -1.14 -4.48
C ASP A 192 0.75 -0.92 -3.25
N ALA A 193 0.39 0.33 -2.98
CA ALA A 193 -0.49 0.70 -1.87
C ALA A 193 -1.88 0.08 -2.01
N PHE A 194 -2.38 -0.05 -3.26
CA PHE A 194 -3.67 -0.63 -3.53
C PHE A 194 -3.74 -2.14 -3.26
N ALA A 195 -2.72 -2.90 -3.60
CA ALA A 195 -2.66 -4.31 -3.23
C ALA A 195 -2.69 -4.50 -1.70
N LYS A 196 -1.98 -3.64 -0.97
CA LYS A 196 -1.93 -3.68 0.49
C LYS A 196 -3.26 -3.30 1.14
N ILE A 197 -3.94 -2.24 0.67
CA ILE A 197 -5.23 -1.83 1.25
C ILE A 197 -6.31 -2.91 1.04
N ARG A 198 -6.30 -3.63 -0.08
CA ARG A 198 -7.20 -4.76 -0.31
C ARG A 198 -7.03 -5.90 0.69
N ILE A 199 -5.80 -6.23 1.03
CA ILE A 199 -5.51 -7.25 2.05
C ILE A 199 -6.00 -6.76 3.42
N LEU A 200 -5.71 -5.50 3.76
CA LEU A 200 -6.17 -4.88 5.00
C LEU A 200 -7.70 -4.85 5.08
N SER A 201 -8.40 -4.49 4.00
CA SER A 201 -9.86 -4.50 3.94
C SER A 201 -10.43 -5.88 4.24
N ALA A 202 -9.89 -6.90 3.57
CA ALA A 202 -10.36 -8.27 3.72
C ALA A 202 -10.24 -8.78 5.17
N LEU A 203 -9.13 -8.44 5.83
CA LEU A 203 -8.88 -8.75 7.25
C LEU A 203 -9.75 -7.91 8.19
N SER A 204 -9.70 -6.59 8.05
CA SER A 204 -10.36 -5.66 8.97
C SER A 204 -11.87 -5.83 9.02
N PHE A 205 -12.48 -6.19 7.90
CA PHE A 205 -13.94 -6.30 7.79
C PHE A 205 -14.45 -7.74 7.69
N ASN A 206 -13.55 -8.73 7.81
CA ASN A 206 -13.90 -10.15 7.70
C ASN A 206 -14.63 -10.51 6.40
N ILE A 207 -14.18 -9.93 5.29
CA ILE A 207 -14.78 -10.09 3.95
C ILE A 207 -13.84 -10.81 2.98
N LYS A 208 -14.39 -11.30 1.87
CA LYS A 208 -13.59 -11.76 0.74
C LYS A 208 -12.87 -10.60 0.08
N ILE A 209 -11.72 -10.88 -0.53
CA ILE A 209 -10.93 -9.86 -1.22
C ILE A 209 -11.76 -9.25 -2.36
N SER A 210 -11.89 -7.94 -2.34
CA SER A 210 -12.64 -7.20 -3.36
C SER A 210 -11.94 -7.29 -4.73
N LYS A 211 -12.75 -7.46 -5.78
CA LYS A 211 -12.30 -7.40 -7.19
C LYS A 211 -12.77 -6.13 -7.89
N SER A 212 -13.41 -5.23 -7.16
CA SER A 212 -14.03 -4.03 -7.71
C SER A 212 -12.98 -3.00 -8.15
N LYS A 213 -13.33 -2.22 -9.17
CA LYS A 213 -12.55 -1.04 -9.55
C LYS A 213 -12.72 0.03 -8.48
N CYS A 214 -11.66 0.75 -8.15
CA CYS A 214 -11.67 1.85 -7.21
C CYS A 214 -10.95 3.09 -7.78
N ILE A 215 -11.00 4.19 -7.04
CA ILE A 215 -10.19 5.36 -7.35
C ILE A 215 -8.74 5.01 -7.00
N MET A 216 -7.86 5.09 -7.99
CA MET A 216 -6.43 4.90 -7.81
C MET A 216 -5.69 6.00 -8.55
N GLU A 217 -5.05 6.87 -7.81
CA GLU A 217 -4.32 8.03 -8.32
C GLU A 217 -2.94 8.10 -7.65
N GLY A 218 -1.90 8.31 -8.41
CA GLY A 218 -0.52 8.43 -7.93
C GLY A 218 -0.11 9.85 -7.61
N ILE A 219 1.20 10.05 -7.38
CA ILE A 219 1.78 11.34 -6.96
C ILE A 219 2.46 12.11 -8.10
N GLU A 220 2.52 11.56 -9.31
CA GLU A 220 3.28 12.14 -10.44
C GLU A 220 2.81 13.55 -10.85
N ASN A 221 1.55 13.89 -10.58
CA ASN A 221 0.98 15.21 -10.87
C ASN A 221 1.16 16.24 -9.75
N ILE A 222 1.75 15.84 -8.62
CA ILE A 222 2.01 16.72 -7.48
C ILE A 222 3.24 17.57 -7.77
N LYS A 223 3.09 18.88 -7.71
CA LYS A 223 4.18 19.83 -7.89
C LYS A 223 4.66 20.39 -6.55
N LEU A 224 5.87 20.93 -6.56
CA LEU A 224 6.42 21.64 -5.41
C LEU A 224 5.51 22.82 -4.96
N GLU A 225 4.84 23.46 -5.90
CA GLU A 225 3.86 24.51 -5.63
C GLU A 225 2.69 24.01 -4.77
N ASP A 226 2.18 22.77 -5.05
CA ASP A 226 1.12 22.14 -4.24
C ASP A 226 1.59 21.91 -2.80
N ILE A 227 2.84 21.46 -2.63
CA ILE A 227 3.46 21.26 -1.32
C ILE A 227 3.56 22.59 -0.55
N LYS A 228 4.03 23.66 -1.20
CA LYS A 228 4.16 25.00 -0.59
C LYS A 228 2.80 25.54 -0.14
N ILE A 229 1.80 25.47 -1.00
CA ILE A 229 0.46 25.94 -0.68
C ILE A 229 -0.19 25.08 0.43
N ALA A 230 -0.02 23.77 0.38
CA ALA A 230 -0.46 22.89 1.45
C ALA A 230 0.17 23.32 2.80
N ASN A 231 1.47 23.60 2.82
CA ASN A 231 2.20 24.04 3.99
C ASN A 231 1.66 25.37 4.57
N GLN A 232 1.34 26.33 3.72
CA GLN A 232 0.74 27.62 4.12
C GLN A 232 -0.66 27.42 4.73
N LEU A 233 -1.36 26.36 4.33
CA LEU A 233 -2.68 25.99 4.85
C LEU A 233 -2.62 25.14 6.13
N GLY A 234 -1.43 24.83 6.66
CA GLY A 234 -1.25 23.94 7.82
C GLY A 234 -1.48 22.46 7.47
N LEU A 235 -1.35 22.11 6.18
CA LEU A 235 -1.60 20.77 5.64
C LEU A 235 -0.33 20.17 5.06
N ARG A 236 -0.32 18.83 4.89
CA ARG A 236 0.68 18.04 4.16
C ARG A 236 0.01 17.15 3.13
N ILE A 237 0.73 16.87 2.05
CA ILE A 237 0.28 15.92 1.04
C ILE A 237 0.85 14.54 1.37
N LYS A 238 -0.02 13.54 1.49
CA LYS A 238 0.33 12.12 1.69
C LYS A 238 -0.43 11.25 0.70
N LEU A 239 0.19 10.17 0.19
CA LEU A 239 -0.52 9.16 -0.56
C LEU A 239 -1.16 8.19 0.42
N LEU A 240 -2.49 8.18 0.51
CA LEU A 240 -3.22 7.32 1.43
C LEU A 240 -3.93 6.18 0.71
N GLY A 241 -3.77 4.97 1.24
CA GLY A 241 -4.71 3.89 1.04
C GLY A 241 -5.82 4.00 2.09
N ILE A 242 -7.07 3.97 1.67
CA ILE A 242 -8.23 4.14 2.56
C ILE A 242 -9.23 3.03 2.26
N SER A 243 -9.73 2.37 3.29
CA SER A 243 -10.85 1.45 3.17
C SER A 243 -11.81 1.61 4.34
N GLU A 244 -13.10 1.66 4.02
CA GLU A 244 -14.17 1.94 4.97
C GLU A 244 -15.47 1.22 4.57
N ILE A 245 -16.27 0.85 5.57
CA ILE A 245 -17.64 0.37 5.34
C ILE A 245 -18.61 1.55 5.44
N ILE A 246 -19.15 1.94 4.30
CA ILE A 246 -20.14 3.02 4.18
C ILE A 246 -21.50 2.41 3.76
N ASN A 247 -22.52 2.57 4.59
CA ASN A 247 -23.87 2.03 4.33
C ASN A 247 -23.86 0.53 3.92
N ASN A 248 -23.11 -0.29 4.65
CA ASN A 248 -22.91 -1.71 4.38
C ASN A 248 -22.29 -2.02 2.99
N GLN A 249 -21.58 -1.07 2.40
CA GLN A 249 -20.84 -1.22 1.15
C GLN A 249 -19.36 -0.93 1.38
N LEU A 250 -18.50 -1.58 0.63
CA LEU A 250 -17.04 -1.44 0.74
C LEU A 250 -16.55 -0.26 -0.12
N PHE A 251 -16.00 0.74 0.53
CA PHE A 251 -15.24 1.80 -0.12
C PHE A 251 -13.74 1.50 0.00
N GLU A 252 -13.05 1.50 -1.13
CA GLU A 252 -11.59 1.35 -1.20
C GLU A 252 -11.03 2.39 -2.17
N THR A 253 -9.90 3.01 -1.81
CA THR A 253 -9.25 4.00 -2.67
C THR A 253 -7.77 4.17 -2.32
N VAL A 254 -6.98 4.61 -3.31
CA VAL A 254 -5.61 5.10 -3.11
C VAL A 254 -5.47 6.40 -3.89
N HIS A 255 -5.18 7.49 -3.21
CA HIS A 255 -4.95 8.79 -3.85
C HIS A 255 -4.17 9.75 -2.93
N PRO A 256 -3.57 10.79 -3.49
CA PRO A 256 -3.02 11.88 -2.71
C PRO A 256 -4.12 12.55 -1.86
N CYS A 257 -3.79 12.83 -0.61
CA CYS A 257 -4.66 13.50 0.35
C CYS A 257 -3.93 14.67 1.00
N LEU A 258 -4.65 15.75 1.25
CA LEU A 258 -4.23 16.81 2.17
C LEU A 258 -4.66 16.42 3.58
N VAL A 259 -3.69 16.26 4.47
CA VAL A 259 -3.89 15.91 5.89
C VAL A 259 -3.40 17.04 6.78
N SER A 260 -3.97 17.19 7.97
CA SER A 260 -3.47 18.18 8.95
C SER A 260 -2.02 17.86 9.32
N LYS A 261 -1.17 18.91 9.41
CA LYS A 261 0.19 18.77 9.92
C LYS A 261 0.23 18.24 11.35
N ASN A 262 -0.80 18.52 12.14
CA ASN A 262 -0.90 18.12 13.54
C ASN A 262 -1.51 16.71 13.70
N SER A 263 -1.93 16.06 12.62
CA SER A 263 -2.43 14.68 12.69
C SER A 263 -1.29 13.67 12.77
N TYR A 264 -1.55 12.50 13.34
CA TYR A 264 -0.58 11.40 13.39
C TYR A 264 -0.06 11.07 11.99
N ILE A 265 -0.96 10.92 11.01
CA ILE A 265 -0.60 10.56 9.65
C ILE A 265 0.20 11.67 8.94
N GLY A 266 -0.06 12.93 9.27
CA GLY A 266 0.69 14.08 8.75
C GLY A 266 2.15 14.09 9.18
N ASN A 267 2.46 13.54 10.34
CA ASN A 267 3.81 13.50 10.91
C ASN A 267 4.63 12.27 10.53
N VAL A 268 4.08 11.35 9.74
CA VAL A 268 4.82 10.20 9.21
C VAL A 268 5.66 10.64 8.02
N ASN A 269 6.98 10.75 8.19
CA ASN A 269 7.91 11.29 7.19
C ASN A 269 8.89 10.23 6.67
N GLY A 270 9.63 10.57 5.61
CA GLY A 270 10.65 9.72 5.00
C GLY A 270 10.06 8.43 4.43
N VAL A 271 10.78 7.33 4.59
CA VAL A 271 10.36 6.00 4.08
C VAL A 271 9.35 5.28 4.97
N MET A 272 8.94 5.91 6.09
CA MET A 272 8.08 5.29 7.08
C MET A 272 6.67 5.04 6.52
N ASN A 273 6.11 3.90 6.89
CA ASN A 273 4.71 3.56 6.70
C ASN A 273 3.96 3.74 8.03
N ALA A 274 2.65 3.95 7.94
CA ALA A 274 1.78 3.91 9.10
C ALA A 274 0.42 3.37 8.69
N VAL A 275 -0.18 2.55 9.56
CA VAL A 275 -1.53 2.03 9.38
C VAL A 275 -2.37 2.41 10.60
N ILE A 276 -3.53 2.95 10.34
CA ILE A 276 -4.49 3.38 11.34
C ILE A 276 -5.76 2.56 11.16
N THR A 277 -6.23 1.96 12.24
CA THR A 277 -7.53 1.26 12.29
C THR A 277 -8.47 2.01 13.23
N GLU A 278 -9.72 2.15 12.81
CA GLU A 278 -10.78 2.75 13.62
C GLU A 278 -11.90 1.73 13.85
N GLY A 279 -12.25 1.50 15.10
CA GLY A 279 -13.24 0.49 15.46
C GLY A 279 -13.80 0.67 16.87
N LYS A 280 -14.71 -0.23 17.25
CA LYS A 280 -15.30 -0.24 18.59
C LYS A 280 -15.09 -1.62 19.21
N PRO A 281 -14.76 -1.71 20.53
CA PRO A 281 -14.62 -0.61 21.50
C PRO A 281 -13.26 0.10 21.51
N VAL A 282 -12.22 -0.37 20.78
CA VAL A 282 -10.83 0.10 20.89
C VAL A 282 -10.62 1.59 20.51
N GLY A 283 -11.52 2.18 19.70
CA GLY A 283 -11.30 3.52 19.16
C GLY A 283 -10.33 3.50 17.99
N GLN A 284 -9.29 4.30 18.04
CA GLN A 284 -8.25 4.40 17.02
C GLN A 284 -6.97 3.69 17.50
N SER A 285 -6.41 2.84 16.66
CA SER A 285 -5.11 2.19 16.88
C SER A 285 -4.16 2.53 15.74
N ILE A 286 -2.91 2.86 16.06
CA ILE A 286 -1.91 3.36 15.11
C ILE A 286 -0.65 2.53 15.24
N LEU A 287 -0.17 1.98 14.12
CA LEU A 287 1.12 1.32 14.03
C LEU A 287 1.96 2.01 12.95
N GLN A 288 3.19 2.34 13.31
CA GLN A 288 4.16 3.01 12.44
C GLN A 288 5.50 2.27 12.46
N GLY A 289 6.19 2.23 11.33
CA GLY A 289 7.49 1.61 11.21
C GLY A 289 7.99 1.58 9.78
N GLU A 290 9.09 0.86 9.54
CA GLU A 290 9.62 0.65 8.19
C GLU A 290 8.73 -0.31 7.40
N GLY A 291 8.19 0.17 6.28
CA GLY A 291 7.21 -0.55 5.46
C GLY A 291 7.81 -1.46 4.39
N ALA A 292 9.14 -1.44 4.18
CA ALA A 292 9.84 -2.20 3.17
C ALA A 292 11.33 -2.37 3.53
N GLY A 293 12.02 -3.21 2.76
CA GLY A 293 13.44 -3.48 2.96
C GLY A 293 13.71 -4.91 3.42
N PRO A 294 14.93 -5.43 3.21
CA PRO A 294 15.26 -6.82 3.54
C PRO A 294 15.13 -7.14 5.04
N GLY A 295 15.56 -6.24 5.92
CA GLY A 295 15.49 -6.38 7.37
C GLY A 295 14.06 -6.44 7.89
N PRO A 296 13.26 -5.35 7.71
CA PRO A 296 11.87 -5.29 8.16
C PRO A 296 11.02 -6.45 7.60
N THR A 297 11.14 -6.75 6.30
CA THR A 297 10.43 -7.89 5.69
C THR A 297 10.81 -9.22 6.33
N SER A 298 12.12 -9.46 6.56
CA SER A 298 12.58 -10.70 7.18
C SER A 298 12.16 -10.83 8.63
N SER A 299 12.07 -9.73 9.37
CA SER A 299 11.53 -9.72 10.74
C SER A 299 10.11 -10.27 10.79
N SER A 300 9.23 -9.81 9.90
CA SER A 300 7.85 -10.31 9.80
C SER A 300 7.78 -11.76 9.33
N LEU A 301 8.63 -12.17 8.37
CA LEU A 301 8.72 -13.58 7.94
C LEU A 301 9.17 -14.50 9.09
N LEU A 302 10.10 -14.06 9.93
CA LEU A 302 10.54 -14.81 11.11
C LEU A 302 9.45 -14.84 12.19
N SER A 303 8.69 -13.77 12.35
CA SER A 303 7.54 -13.73 13.25
C SER A 303 6.47 -14.75 12.83
N ASP A 304 6.21 -14.86 11.53
CA ASP A 304 5.30 -15.88 10.97
C ASP A 304 5.82 -17.30 11.19
N LEU A 305 7.14 -17.51 11.00
CA LEU A 305 7.79 -18.78 11.32
C LEU A 305 7.60 -19.17 12.79
N LEU A 306 7.86 -18.25 13.72
CA LEU A 306 7.67 -18.52 15.16
C LEU A 306 6.23 -18.89 15.49
N SER A 307 5.24 -18.26 14.84
CA SER A 307 3.82 -18.60 15.01
C SER A 307 3.53 -20.05 14.59
N ILE A 308 4.03 -20.46 13.44
CA ILE A 308 3.87 -21.84 12.94
C ILE A 308 4.57 -22.84 13.87
N LEU A 309 5.82 -22.58 14.25
CA LEU A 309 6.61 -23.48 15.11
C LEU A 309 6.00 -23.67 16.51
N ARG A 310 5.25 -22.68 17.02
CA ARG A 310 4.46 -22.77 18.26
C ARG A 310 3.18 -23.59 18.11
N GLY A 311 2.90 -24.12 16.92
CA GLY A 311 1.74 -24.97 16.65
C GLY A 311 0.44 -24.21 16.39
N ASN A 312 0.48 -22.91 16.17
CA ASN A 312 -0.71 -22.12 15.86
C ASN A 312 -1.19 -22.41 14.44
N ILE A 313 -2.33 -23.11 14.31
CA ILE A 313 -3.02 -23.27 13.02
C ILE A 313 -4.22 -22.32 13.03
N LYS A 314 -4.21 -21.34 12.12
CA LYS A 314 -5.21 -20.26 12.09
C LYS A 314 -5.74 -20.06 10.67
N PRO A 315 -7.01 -19.65 10.54
CA PRO A 315 -7.49 -19.16 9.25
C PRO A 315 -6.62 -17.99 8.77
N PRO A 316 -6.13 -18.00 7.51
CA PRO A 316 -5.18 -17.00 7.02
C PRO A 316 -5.67 -15.56 7.15
N PHE A 317 -6.98 -15.33 7.05
CA PHE A 317 -7.63 -14.01 7.21
C PHE A 317 -8.37 -13.85 8.55
N GLY A 318 -7.92 -14.49 9.61
CA GLY A 318 -8.48 -14.33 10.96
C GLY A 318 -9.75 -15.13 11.21
N ILE A 319 -10.61 -15.30 10.21
CA ILE A 319 -11.79 -16.17 10.25
C ILE A 319 -11.82 -17.11 9.05
N SER A 320 -12.53 -18.24 9.21
CA SER A 320 -12.64 -19.26 8.17
C SER A 320 -13.20 -18.72 6.86
N TYR A 321 -12.66 -19.19 5.73
CA TYR A 321 -13.07 -18.77 4.39
C TYR A 321 -14.58 -18.81 4.17
N ASN A 322 -15.25 -19.87 4.67
CA ASN A 322 -16.69 -20.04 4.50
C ASN A 322 -17.53 -19.01 5.28
N LYS A 323 -16.96 -18.40 6.34
CA LYS A 323 -17.61 -17.35 7.12
C LYS A 323 -17.37 -15.95 6.56
N ARG A 324 -16.42 -15.79 5.65
CA ARG A 324 -16.11 -14.51 5.00
C ARG A 324 -17.12 -14.22 3.90
N LYS A 325 -17.82 -13.10 4.01
CA LYS A 325 -18.87 -12.69 3.06
C LYS A 325 -18.30 -11.82 1.95
N SER A 326 -18.88 -11.90 0.76
CA SER A 326 -18.69 -10.87 -0.27
C SER A 326 -19.50 -9.65 0.10
N ILE A 327 -18.94 -8.47 -0.12
CA ILE A 327 -19.60 -7.19 0.13
C ILE A 327 -19.72 -6.42 -1.19
N LYS A 328 -20.82 -5.71 -1.36
CA LYS A 328 -21.02 -4.85 -2.54
C LYS A 328 -20.07 -3.65 -2.49
N PRO A 329 -19.48 -3.24 -3.62
CA PRO A 329 -18.66 -2.04 -3.66
C PRO A 329 -19.53 -0.80 -3.48
N PHE A 330 -19.00 0.19 -2.77
CA PHE A 330 -19.59 1.51 -2.70
C PHE A 330 -19.43 2.22 -4.05
N ASN A 331 -20.46 2.95 -4.47
CA ASN A 331 -20.35 3.76 -5.68
C ASN A 331 -19.47 4.98 -5.43
N ASN A 332 -18.22 4.92 -5.91
CA ASN A 332 -17.23 5.97 -5.72
C ASN A 332 -17.70 7.36 -6.22
N GLN A 333 -18.65 7.44 -7.14
CA GLN A 333 -19.21 8.71 -7.60
C GLN A 333 -19.95 9.47 -6.49
N ASN A 334 -20.46 8.75 -5.49
CA ASN A 334 -21.19 9.32 -4.35
C ASN A 334 -20.26 9.69 -3.18
N TYR A 335 -18.98 9.34 -3.25
CA TYR A 335 -18.02 9.71 -2.22
C TYR A 335 -17.85 11.23 -2.18
N SER A 336 -17.93 11.81 -0.99
CA SER A 336 -17.95 13.26 -0.81
C SER A 336 -16.80 13.75 0.04
N ASN A 337 -16.03 14.69 -0.49
CA ASN A 337 -14.90 15.33 0.17
C ASN A 337 -14.81 16.81 -0.13
N SER A 338 -14.13 17.56 0.74
CA SER A 338 -13.56 18.85 0.39
C SER A 338 -12.35 18.63 -0.52
N LEU A 339 -12.16 19.53 -1.47
CA LEU A 339 -11.19 19.37 -2.55
C LEU A 339 -10.24 20.57 -2.62
N TYR A 340 -9.00 20.28 -2.94
CA TYR A 340 -8.01 21.23 -3.44
C TYR A 340 -7.93 21.07 -4.96
N LEU A 341 -8.10 22.17 -5.67
CA LEU A 341 -8.06 22.25 -7.11
C LEU A 341 -7.02 23.27 -7.53
N ARG A 342 -5.99 22.88 -8.30
CA ARG A 342 -5.02 23.81 -8.85
C ARG A 342 -5.21 23.94 -10.36
N PHE A 343 -5.43 25.15 -10.82
CA PHE A 343 -5.57 25.53 -12.22
C PHE A 343 -4.34 26.32 -12.66
N GLU A 344 -3.70 25.91 -13.73
CA GLU A 344 -2.72 26.71 -14.47
C GLU A 344 -3.44 27.39 -15.62
N VAL A 345 -3.50 28.71 -15.60
CA VAL A 345 -4.34 29.50 -16.52
C VAL A 345 -3.54 30.60 -17.20
N LYS A 346 -4.08 31.12 -18.33
CA LYS A 346 -3.65 32.38 -18.88
C LYS A 346 -4.07 33.51 -17.92
N ASP A 347 -3.15 34.44 -17.60
CA ASP A 347 -3.49 35.59 -16.75
C ASP A 347 -4.24 36.63 -17.57
N LYS A 348 -5.56 36.46 -17.64
CA LYS A 348 -6.50 37.30 -18.40
C LYS A 348 -7.75 37.57 -17.59
N GLN A 349 -8.33 38.76 -17.82
CA GLN A 349 -9.61 39.15 -17.27
C GLN A 349 -10.71 38.11 -17.58
N GLY A 350 -11.57 37.82 -16.61
CA GLY A 350 -12.69 36.89 -16.75
C GLY A 350 -12.37 35.41 -16.53
N VAL A 351 -11.08 34.99 -16.44
CA VAL A 351 -10.74 33.57 -16.27
C VAL A 351 -11.16 33.02 -14.91
N LEU A 352 -11.00 33.80 -13.84
CA LEU A 352 -11.47 33.39 -12.50
C LEU A 352 -13.00 33.27 -12.48
N SER A 353 -13.72 34.23 -13.06
CA SER A 353 -15.19 34.19 -13.19
C SER A 353 -15.66 32.95 -13.96
N LEU A 354 -14.98 32.61 -15.06
CA LEU A 354 -15.28 31.40 -15.82
C LEU A 354 -15.15 30.13 -14.94
N ILE A 355 -14.08 30.01 -14.15
CA ILE A 355 -13.87 28.85 -13.27
C ILE A 355 -14.95 28.78 -12.20
N THR A 356 -15.19 29.88 -11.47
CA THR A 356 -16.16 29.91 -10.36
C THR A 356 -17.60 29.69 -10.84
N ASN A 357 -17.99 30.25 -11.99
CA ASN A 357 -19.29 29.98 -12.61
C ASN A 357 -19.48 28.51 -12.99
N ARG A 358 -18.41 27.84 -13.46
CA ARG A 358 -18.47 26.41 -13.75
C ARG A 358 -18.61 25.59 -12.48
N LEU A 359 -17.81 25.88 -11.44
CA LEU A 359 -17.94 25.20 -10.16
C LEU A 359 -19.36 25.33 -9.60
N SER A 360 -19.94 26.54 -9.63
CA SER A 360 -21.33 26.81 -9.19
C SER A 360 -22.36 25.99 -9.95
N LYS A 361 -22.27 25.89 -11.29
CA LYS A 361 -23.18 25.06 -12.11
C LYS A 361 -23.17 23.59 -11.72
N PHE A 362 -22.07 23.08 -11.20
CA PHE A 362 -21.95 21.70 -10.70
C PHE A 362 -22.15 21.59 -9.18
N LYS A 363 -22.72 22.61 -8.55
CA LYS A 363 -23.00 22.65 -7.08
C LYS A 363 -21.75 22.45 -6.23
N ILE A 364 -20.62 23.02 -6.68
CA ILE A 364 -19.36 23.00 -5.95
C ILE A 364 -19.16 24.37 -5.31
N SER A 365 -19.36 24.44 -4.01
CA SER A 365 -19.18 25.67 -3.23
C SER A 365 -17.72 25.90 -2.90
N VAL A 366 -17.25 27.12 -3.06
CA VAL A 366 -15.86 27.52 -2.80
C VAL A 366 -15.69 27.99 -1.37
N LYS A 367 -14.68 27.46 -0.67
CA LYS A 367 -14.31 27.86 0.70
C LYS A 367 -13.16 28.87 0.71
N ARG A 368 -12.17 28.73 -0.18
CA ARG A 368 -11.00 29.59 -0.27
C ARG A 368 -10.48 29.64 -1.69
N ILE A 369 -9.98 30.80 -2.09
CA ILE A 369 -9.28 31.01 -3.37
C ILE A 369 -7.93 31.63 -3.07
N ILE A 370 -6.89 31.16 -3.75
CA ILE A 370 -5.54 31.73 -3.76
C ILE A 370 -5.16 31.90 -5.23
N GLN A 371 -4.83 33.11 -5.65
CA GLN A 371 -4.34 33.37 -7.00
C GLN A 371 -2.92 33.93 -6.93
N THR A 372 -2.02 33.31 -7.65
CA THR A 372 -0.61 33.71 -7.76
C THR A 372 -0.29 34.01 -9.22
N PRO A 373 -0.10 35.28 -9.60
CA PRO A 373 0.25 35.65 -10.98
C PRO A 373 1.73 35.36 -11.26
N ASP A 374 2.01 34.87 -12.43
CA ASP A 374 3.33 34.78 -13.04
C ASP A 374 3.41 35.84 -14.17
N LYS A 375 3.75 37.06 -13.81
CA LYS A 375 3.81 38.21 -14.72
C LYS A 375 4.76 37.97 -15.90
N LYS A 376 5.89 37.27 -15.67
CA LYS A 376 6.92 37.01 -16.67
C LYS A 376 6.40 36.13 -17.82
N ASN A 377 5.53 35.18 -17.52
CA ASN A 377 4.99 34.21 -18.48
C ASN A 377 3.53 34.49 -18.90
N LYS A 378 2.92 35.60 -18.43
CA LYS A 378 1.49 35.94 -18.65
C LYS A 378 0.56 34.79 -18.25
N LYS A 379 0.88 34.10 -17.14
CA LYS A 379 0.16 32.98 -16.58
C LYS A 379 -0.21 33.26 -15.13
N ALA A 380 -1.19 32.52 -14.61
CA ALA A 380 -1.49 32.52 -13.19
C ALA A 380 -1.80 31.10 -12.71
N THR A 381 -1.46 30.86 -11.45
CA THR A 381 -1.93 29.67 -10.73
C THR A 381 -3.12 30.07 -9.86
N ILE A 382 -4.25 29.40 -10.03
CA ILE A 382 -5.44 29.59 -9.20
C ILE A 382 -5.65 28.30 -8.42
N VAL A 383 -5.62 28.41 -7.08
CA VAL A 383 -5.93 27.31 -6.16
C VAL A 383 -7.27 27.56 -5.51
N ILE A 384 -8.13 26.55 -5.53
CA ILE A 384 -9.46 26.59 -4.94
C ILE A 384 -9.60 25.46 -3.93
N ILE A 385 -9.98 25.81 -2.70
CA ILE A 385 -10.45 24.85 -1.70
C ILE A 385 -11.99 24.88 -1.71
N SER A 386 -12.59 23.72 -1.92
CA SER A 386 -14.07 23.62 -1.93
C SER A 386 -14.62 23.20 -0.56
N HIS A 387 -15.91 23.44 -0.33
CA HIS A 387 -16.69 22.67 0.62
C HIS A 387 -16.86 21.23 0.13
N LYS A 388 -17.44 20.34 0.96
CA LYS A 388 -17.71 18.95 0.57
C LYS A 388 -18.54 18.88 -0.70
N THR A 389 -18.09 18.06 -1.66
CA THR A 389 -18.77 17.77 -2.90
C THR A 389 -18.52 16.32 -3.33
N THR A 390 -19.36 15.77 -4.19
CA THR A 390 -19.23 14.39 -4.65
C THR A 390 -18.20 14.25 -5.77
N GLU A 391 -17.60 13.05 -5.88
CA GLU A 391 -16.71 12.69 -7.00
C GLU A 391 -17.41 12.85 -8.36
N LYS A 392 -18.73 12.61 -8.44
CA LYS A 392 -19.53 12.84 -9.64
C LYS A 392 -19.50 14.29 -10.06
N ASN A 393 -19.82 15.20 -9.12
CA ASN A 393 -19.88 16.62 -9.40
C ASN A 393 -18.56 17.17 -9.88
N ILE A 394 -17.45 16.83 -9.17
CA ILE A 394 -16.13 17.34 -9.55
C ILE A 394 -15.64 16.76 -10.88
N LYS A 395 -15.81 15.47 -11.14
CA LYS A 395 -15.40 14.86 -12.41
C LYS A 395 -16.15 15.46 -13.59
N ASN A 396 -17.45 15.67 -13.46
CA ASN A 396 -18.25 16.33 -14.49
C ASN A 396 -17.81 17.77 -14.72
N CYS A 397 -17.55 18.53 -13.65
CA CYS A 397 -17.04 19.90 -13.74
C CYS A 397 -15.67 19.95 -14.45
N LEU A 398 -14.71 19.12 -14.01
CA LEU A 398 -13.36 19.12 -14.57
C LEU A 398 -13.31 18.70 -16.04
N SER A 399 -14.24 17.83 -16.48
CA SER A 399 -14.30 17.38 -17.88
C SER A 399 -14.49 18.52 -18.87
N ILE A 400 -15.20 19.59 -18.47
CA ILE A 400 -15.48 20.75 -19.30
C ILE A 400 -14.21 21.59 -19.52
N PHE A 401 -13.30 21.61 -18.57
CA PHE A 401 -12.07 22.39 -18.69
C PHE A 401 -11.07 21.81 -19.69
N LYS A 402 -11.19 20.54 -20.07
CA LYS A 402 -10.28 19.89 -21.05
C LYS A 402 -10.18 20.63 -22.40
N LYS A 403 -11.27 21.30 -22.83
CA LYS A 403 -11.35 21.99 -24.12
C LYS A 403 -11.20 23.50 -23.99
N ASN A 404 -10.94 24.02 -22.79
CA ASN A 404 -10.89 25.48 -22.59
C ASN A 404 -9.48 26.02 -22.86
N LYS A 405 -9.36 26.93 -23.86
CA LYS A 405 -8.10 27.54 -24.29
C LYS A 405 -7.39 28.41 -23.23
N ASN A 406 -8.11 28.83 -22.17
CA ASN A 406 -7.54 29.62 -21.09
C ASN A 406 -6.99 28.75 -19.95
N ILE A 407 -7.35 27.46 -19.91
CA ILE A 407 -6.80 26.48 -18.97
C ILE A 407 -5.62 25.78 -19.65
N LEU A 408 -4.41 26.00 -19.16
CA LEU A 408 -3.18 25.57 -19.82
C LEU A 408 -2.90 24.07 -19.62
N LYS A 409 -3.34 23.52 -18.49
CA LYS A 409 -3.20 22.10 -18.15
C LYS A 409 -4.45 21.61 -17.46
N PHE A 410 -4.72 20.30 -17.54
CA PHE A 410 -5.81 19.69 -16.78
C PHE A 410 -5.61 19.96 -15.30
N PRO A 411 -6.64 20.40 -14.55
CA PRO A 411 -6.49 20.80 -13.16
C PRO A 411 -6.02 19.65 -12.27
N THR A 412 -5.12 19.95 -11.34
CA THR A 412 -4.71 19.00 -10.29
C THR A 412 -5.81 18.94 -9.24
N LEU A 413 -6.18 17.73 -8.84
CA LEU A 413 -7.18 17.46 -7.81
C LEU A 413 -6.55 16.70 -6.66
N ILE A 414 -6.67 17.21 -5.43
CA ILE A 414 -6.26 16.53 -4.20
C ILE A 414 -7.42 16.61 -3.21
N ARG A 415 -7.73 15.51 -2.55
CA ARG A 415 -8.83 15.45 -1.58
C ARG A 415 -8.33 15.83 -0.19
N LEU A 416 -9.14 16.56 0.56
CA LEU A 416 -8.87 16.84 1.96
C LEU A 416 -9.34 15.65 2.80
N TYR A 417 -8.45 15.13 3.62
CA TYR A 417 -8.73 14.05 4.55
C TYR A 417 -8.79 14.62 5.97
N ASN A 418 -9.99 14.60 6.55
CA ASN A 418 -10.28 15.09 7.89
C ASN A 418 -10.54 13.92 8.85
#